data_45b21448542f0e713040a8dc59573fb4
#
_entry.id   45b21448542f0e713040a8dc59573fb4
#
_cell.length_a   1.000
_cell.length_b   1.000
_cell.length_c   1.000
_cell.angle_alpha   90.00
_cell.angle_beta   90.00
_cell.angle_gamma   90.00
#
_symmetry.space_group_name_H-M   'P 1'
#
loop_
_entity.id
_entity.type
_entity.pdbx_description
1 polymer ?
#
loop_
_entity_poly.entity_id
_entity_poly.type
_entity_poly.pdbx_seq_one_letter_code
_entity_poly.pdbx_strand_id
1 'polypeptide(L)'
;MSDVETEFLFEIDAELREPNLMIGGTPDGSRMIAHVEGGTFEGPRIKGTMPASGGDWVLARADGSIKIDVRAALTTDDGHHIYTSYGGRIVMSPEQMGALGDRAAAEALDPSTYYFRTNPLFEAAMDGPYAWLNHVVAVGIGRLTAKGVAYKVYALK
;
A
#
# COMPACT_ATOMS: atom_id res chain seq x y z
N MET A 1 -16.52 -9.06 -24.95
CA MET A 1 -15.62 -8.99 -23.75
C MET A 1 -15.97 -7.71 -23.02
N SER A 2 -16.33 -7.80 -21.74
CA SER A 2 -16.62 -6.62 -20.95
C SER A 2 -15.34 -5.99 -20.44
N ASP A 3 -15.28 -4.67 -20.45
CA ASP A 3 -14.21 -3.94 -19.81
C ASP A 3 -14.36 -4.06 -18.28
N VAL A 4 -13.25 -3.95 -17.58
CA VAL A 4 -13.26 -3.93 -16.12
C VAL A 4 -13.68 -2.53 -15.66
N GLU A 5 -14.81 -2.44 -15.00
CA GLU A 5 -15.29 -1.20 -14.41
C GLU A 5 -14.74 -1.04 -13.00
N THR A 6 -14.39 0.19 -12.64
CA THR A 6 -13.86 0.52 -11.32
C THR A 6 -14.60 1.70 -10.71
N GLU A 7 -14.60 1.73 -9.37
CA GLU A 7 -15.09 2.85 -8.58
C GLU A 7 -13.98 3.32 -7.64
N PHE A 8 -13.66 4.61 -7.67
CA PHE A 8 -12.69 5.19 -6.74
C PHE A 8 -13.21 5.10 -5.31
N LEU A 9 -12.42 4.47 -4.42
CA LEU A 9 -12.77 4.33 -3.01
C LEU A 9 -12.13 5.41 -2.15
N PHE A 10 -10.82 5.51 -2.20
CA PHE A 10 -10.05 6.48 -1.41
C PHE A 10 -8.59 6.54 -1.86
N GLU A 11 -7.93 7.61 -1.46
CA GLU A 11 -6.48 7.73 -1.51
C GLU A 11 -5.91 7.52 -0.10
N ILE A 12 -4.88 6.68 0.01
CA ILE A 12 -4.10 6.47 1.24
C ILE A 12 -2.78 7.20 1.09
N ASP A 13 -2.38 7.90 2.14
CA ASP A 13 -1.04 8.46 2.30
C ASP A 13 -0.44 7.87 3.58
N ALA A 14 0.45 6.89 3.42
CA ALA A 14 1.01 6.12 4.53
C ALA A 14 2.40 6.62 4.90
N GLU A 15 2.59 6.87 6.18
CA GLU A 15 3.90 7.20 6.76
C GLU A 15 4.57 5.92 7.25
N LEU A 16 5.78 5.67 6.77
CA LEU A 16 6.57 4.50 7.11
C LEU A 16 7.76 4.92 7.98
N ARG A 17 8.07 4.10 8.98
CA ARG A 17 9.22 4.30 9.87
C ARG A 17 10.52 4.35 9.09
N GLU A 18 11.41 5.22 9.52
CA GLU A 18 12.77 5.33 9.01
C GLU A 18 13.78 5.10 10.15
N PRO A 19 14.81 4.25 9.96
CA PRO A 19 15.02 3.39 8.80
C PRO A 19 14.11 2.15 8.81
N ASN A 20 13.95 1.51 7.65
CA ASN A 20 13.32 0.19 7.58
C ASN A 20 14.19 -0.86 8.26
N LEU A 21 13.58 -1.95 8.76
CA LEU A 21 14.32 -3.09 9.28
C LEU A 21 14.85 -3.93 8.12
N MET A 22 16.16 -3.93 7.94
CA MET A 22 16.82 -4.70 6.89
C MET A 22 17.21 -6.07 7.43
N ILE A 23 16.56 -7.13 6.96
CA ILE A 23 16.98 -8.51 7.27
C ILE A 23 18.16 -8.91 6.39
N GLY A 24 18.10 -8.52 5.11
CA GLY A 24 19.14 -8.82 4.13
C GLY A 24 18.79 -9.99 3.22
N GLY A 25 19.80 -10.54 2.55
CA GLY A 25 19.64 -11.65 1.63
C GLY A 25 19.29 -12.96 2.34
N THR A 26 18.22 -13.59 1.89
CA THR A 26 17.72 -14.90 2.37
C THR A 26 17.55 -15.83 1.17
N PRO A 27 17.30 -17.15 1.40
CA PRO A 27 16.99 -18.05 0.30
C PRO A 27 15.79 -17.60 -0.57
N ASP A 28 14.87 -16.83 0.01
CA ASP A 28 13.66 -16.35 -0.67
C ASP A 28 13.86 -15.03 -1.41
N GLY A 29 14.95 -14.33 -1.15
CA GLY A 29 15.26 -13.00 -1.67
C GLY A 29 15.77 -12.08 -0.57
N SER A 30 15.87 -10.78 -0.86
CA SER A 30 16.26 -9.79 0.14
C SER A 30 15.03 -9.28 0.88
N ARG A 31 15.00 -9.51 2.19
CA ARG A 31 13.87 -9.16 3.06
C ARG A 31 14.08 -7.83 3.76
N MET A 32 13.05 -7.01 3.77
CA MET A 32 12.98 -5.77 4.52
C MET A 32 11.59 -5.65 5.16
N ILE A 33 11.49 -5.07 6.34
CA ILE A 33 10.22 -4.79 6.99
C ILE A 33 10.05 -3.29 7.12
N ALA A 34 8.98 -2.77 6.54
CA ALA A 34 8.58 -1.37 6.64
C ALA A 34 7.38 -1.25 7.59
N HIS A 35 7.58 -0.58 8.74
CA HIS A 35 6.50 -0.37 9.71
C HIS A 35 5.67 0.85 9.34
N VAL A 36 4.34 0.71 9.47
CA VAL A 36 3.42 1.84 9.37
C VAL A 36 3.48 2.67 10.65
N GLU A 37 3.85 3.93 10.54
CA GLU A 37 3.88 4.89 11.65
C GLU A 37 2.58 5.66 11.77
N GLY A 38 1.86 5.83 10.68
CA GLY A 38 0.63 6.60 10.61
C GLY A 38 0.21 6.85 9.19
N GLY A 39 -0.68 7.79 9.02
CA GLY A 39 -1.14 8.21 7.70
C GLY A 39 -2.60 8.64 7.71
N THR A 40 -3.07 8.94 6.53
CA THR A 40 -4.45 9.35 6.27
C THR A 40 -5.03 8.59 5.09
N PHE A 41 -6.35 8.50 5.05
CA PHE A 41 -7.06 8.05 3.86
C PHE A 41 -8.33 8.86 3.67
N GLU A 42 -8.69 9.14 2.44
CA GLU A 42 -9.85 9.96 2.10
C GLU A 42 -10.46 9.56 0.77
N GLY A 43 -11.77 9.41 0.78
CA GLY A 43 -12.56 9.14 -0.41
C GLY A 43 -14.00 9.60 -0.26
N PRO A 44 -14.82 9.44 -1.30
CA PRO A 44 -16.22 9.91 -1.30
C PRO A 44 -17.10 9.28 -0.22
N ARG A 45 -16.80 8.04 0.19
CA ARG A 45 -17.65 7.25 1.09
C ARG A 45 -16.99 6.96 2.44
N ILE A 46 -15.69 7.21 2.58
CA ILE A 46 -14.93 6.82 3.77
C ILE A 46 -13.67 7.67 3.87
N LYS A 47 -13.35 8.09 5.09
CA LYS A 47 -12.11 8.81 5.40
C LYS A 47 -11.70 8.61 6.85
N GLY A 48 -10.44 8.87 7.12
CA GLY A 48 -9.88 8.76 8.47
C GLY A 48 -8.37 8.74 8.48
N THR A 49 -7.82 8.04 9.45
CA THR A 49 -6.39 7.94 9.69
C THR A 49 -5.93 6.48 9.73
N MET A 50 -4.63 6.29 9.53
CA MET A 50 -3.98 5.00 9.76
C MET A 50 -3.33 5.03 11.14
N PRO A 51 -3.67 4.13 12.06
CA PRO A 51 -2.91 3.99 13.31
C PRO A 51 -1.52 3.42 13.02
N ALA A 52 -0.59 3.63 13.97
CA ALA A 52 0.74 3.03 13.94
C ALA A 52 0.64 1.52 14.19
N SER A 53 0.24 0.78 13.18
CA SER A 53 -0.05 -0.66 13.27
C SER A 53 0.20 -1.33 11.92
N GLY A 54 0.85 -2.50 11.97
CA GLY A 54 1.15 -3.27 10.78
C GLY A 54 2.38 -2.81 10.02
N GLY A 55 2.50 -3.28 8.80
CA GLY A 55 3.67 -3.03 7.97
C GLY A 55 3.62 -3.75 6.64
N ASP A 56 4.71 -3.60 5.91
CA ASP A 56 4.97 -4.30 4.67
C ASP A 56 6.20 -5.22 4.86
N TRP A 57 6.00 -6.51 4.68
CA TRP A 57 7.05 -7.53 4.69
C TRP A 57 7.63 -7.66 3.28
N VAL A 58 8.38 -6.64 2.90
CA VAL A 58 8.91 -6.43 1.55
C VAL A 58 9.92 -7.51 1.19
N LEU A 59 9.79 -8.07 -0.01
CA LEU A 59 10.77 -9.01 -0.55
C LEU A 59 11.25 -8.54 -1.93
N ALA A 60 12.55 -8.26 -2.03
CA ALA A 60 13.19 -8.05 -3.32
C ALA A 60 13.54 -9.41 -3.92
N ARG A 61 12.93 -9.74 -5.06
CA ARG A 61 13.06 -11.05 -5.71
C ARG A 61 14.31 -11.11 -6.58
N ALA A 62 14.63 -12.32 -7.04
CA ALA A 62 15.84 -12.59 -7.84
C ALA A 62 15.90 -11.78 -9.14
N ASP A 63 14.76 -11.44 -9.72
CA ASP A 63 14.67 -10.63 -10.95
C ASP A 63 14.69 -9.11 -10.69
N GLY A 64 14.88 -8.68 -9.43
CA GLY A 64 14.87 -7.28 -9.03
C GLY A 64 13.50 -6.69 -8.77
N SER A 65 12.41 -7.40 -9.06
CA SER A 65 11.07 -6.93 -8.73
C SER A 65 10.80 -7.05 -7.23
N ILE A 66 9.91 -6.19 -6.73
CA ILE A 66 9.53 -6.17 -5.31
C ILE A 66 8.18 -6.82 -5.14
N LYS A 67 8.11 -7.76 -4.20
CA LYS A 67 6.87 -8.34 -3.70
C LYS A 67 6.43 -7.58 -2.46
N ILE A 68 5.20 -7.06 -2.52
CA ILE A 68 4.54 -6.36 -1.41
C ILE A 68 3.70 -7.36 -0.64
N ASP A 69 3.73 -7.28 0.69
CA ASP A 69 2.91 -8.09 1.59
C ASP A 69 2.56 -7.25 2.81
N VAL A 70 1.42 -6.54 2.73
CA VAL A 70 0.98 -5.57 3.73
C VAL A 70 -0.17 -6.10 4.56
N ARG A 71 -0.10 -5.81 5.85
CA ARG A 71 -1.23 -5.83 6.77
C ARG A 71 -1.25 -4.50 7.50
N ALA A 72 -2.41 -3.84 7.52
CA ALA A 72 -2.58 -2.54 8.13
C ALA A 72 -4.00 -2.34 8.65
N ALA A 73 -4.18 -1.33 9.45
CA ALA A 73 -5.50 -0.91 9.92
C ALA A 73 -5.82 0.51 9.44
N LEU A 74 -7.09 0.75 9.22
CA LEU A 74 -7.66 2.07 8.94
C LEU A 74 -8.63 2.41 10.06
N THR A 75 -8.61 3.64 10.54
CA THR A 75 -9.56 4.13 11.53
C THR A 75 -10.37 5.26 10.93
N THR A 76 -11.67 5.04 10.77
CA THR A 76 -12.57 6.05 10.21
C THR A 76 -12.78 7.22 11.15
N ASP A 77 -13.18 8.38 10.64
CA ASP A 77 -13.44 9.58 11.44
C ASP A 77 -14.56 9.37 12.47
N ASP A 78 -15.50 8.47 12.19
CA ASP A 78 -16.57 8.07 13.10
C ASP A 78 -16.21 6.90 14.04
N GLY A 79 -14.92 6.52 14.09
CA GLY A 79 -14.37 5.64 15.13
C GLY A 79 -14.42 4.15 14.83
N HIS A 80 -14.63 3.73 13.59
CA HIS A 80 -14.59 2.32 13.19
C HIS A 80 -13.21 1.92 12.71
N HIS A 81 -12.80 0.71 13.07
CA HIS A 81 -11.54 0.13 12.61
C HIS A 81 -11.80 -0.85 11.47
N ILE A 82 -10.98 -0.76 10.43
CA ILE A 82 -11.02 -1.63 9.26
C ILE A 82 -9.65 -2.25 9.10
N TYR A 83 -9.62 -3.58 8.97
CA TYR A 83 -8.41 -4.29 8.61
C TYR A 83 -8.28 -4.34 7.08
N THR A 84 -7.07 -4.12 6.59
CA THR A 84 -6.75 -4.34 5.18
C THR A 84 -5.51 -5.19 5.04
N SER A 85 -5.53 -6.07 4.06
CA SER A 85 -4.37 -6.85 3.64
C SER A 85 -4.24 -6.77 2.13
N TYR A 86 -3.01 -6.66 1.66
CA TYR A 86 -2.77 -6.67 0.22
C TYR A 86 -1.36 -7.15 -0.12
N GLY A 87 -1.29 -7.85 -1.24
CA GLY A 87 -0.06 -8.09 -1.96
C GLY A 87 0.12 -7.06 -3.06
N GLY A 88 1.17 -7.23 -3.82
CA GLY A 88 1.43 -6.35 -4.95
C GLY A 88 2.80 -6.53 -5.53
N ARG A 89 3.09 -5.70 -6.52
CA ARG A 89 4.38 -5.69 -7.21
C ARG A 89 4.84 -4.26 -7.45
N ILE A 90 6.15 -4.06 -7.24
CA ILE A 90 6.85 -2.88 -7.75
C ILE A 90 7.88 -3.37 -8.76
N VAL A 91 7.84 -2.81 -9.96
CA VAL A 91 8.81 -3.10 -11.03
C VAL A 91 9.42 -1.78 -11.47
N MET A 92 10.72 -1.66 -11.30
CA MET A 92 11.50 -0.47 -11.59
C MET A 92 12.74 -0.83 -12.40
N SER A 93 13.29 0.16 -13.12
CA SER A 93 14.62 0.03 -13.71
C SER A 93 15.70 -0.06 -12.63
N PRO A 94 16.90 -0.60 -12.93
CA PRO A 94 18.01 -0.60 -11.97
C PRO A 94 18.36 0.79 -11.45
N GLU A 95 18.28 1.82 -12.28
CA GLU A 95 18.52 3.21 -11.89
C GLU A 95 17.50 3.71 -10.87
N GLN A 96 16.22 3.42 -11.09
CA GLN A 96 15.15 3.77 -10.17
C GLN A 96 15.30 3.02 -8.84
N MET A 97 15.68 1.75 -8.88
CA MET A 97 15.95 0.96 -7.67
C MET A 97 17.03 1.59 -6.81
N GLY A 98 18.04 2.21 -7.42
CA GLY A 98 19.10 2.94 -6.71
C GLY A 98 18.60 4.14 -5.91
N ALA A 99 17.45 4.70 -6.27
CA ALA A 99 16.83 5.83 -5.54
C ALA A 99 16.09 5.41 -4.27
N LEU A 100 15.80 4.11 -4.07
CA LEU A 100 14.97 3.64 -2.97
C LEU A 100 15.62 3.79 -1.59
N GLY A 101 16.92 3.99 -1.52
CA GLY A 101 17.64 4.27 -0.27
C GLY A 101 17.50 5.71 0.23
N ASP A 102 16.95 6.60 -0.56
CA ASP A 102 16.72 8.01 -0.23
C ASP A 102 15.28 8.37 -0.59
N ARG A 103 14.47 8.67 0.42
CA ARG A 103 13.04 8.94 0.22
C ARG A 103 12.77 10.20 -0.59
N ALA A 104 13.60 11.23 -0.50
CA ALA A 104 13.47 12.42 -1.33
C ALA A 104 13.75 12.11 -2.81
N ALA A 105 14.77 11.29 -3.07
CA ALA A 105 15.08 10.83 -4.42
C ALA A 105 13.96 9.92 -4.98
N ALA A 106 13.40 9.04 -4.12
CA ALA A 106 12.30 8.17 -4.51
C ALA A 106 11.03 8.97 -4.84
N GLU A 107 10.70 9.98 -4.06
CA GLU A 107 9.56 10.88 -4.33
C GLU A 107 9.73 11.64 -5.65
N ALA A 108 10.95 11.99 -6.01
CA ALA A 108 11.26 12.71 -7.25
C ALA A 108 11.09 11.86 -8.51
N LEU A 109 10.99 10.53 -8.39
CA LEU A 109 10.70 9.65 -9.53
C LEU A 109 9.29 9.90 -10.05
N ASP A 110 9.14 9.97 -11.39
CA ASP A 110 7.84 10.07 -12.02
C ASP A 110 7.08 8.74 -11.86
N PRO A 111 5.93 8.72 -11.13
CA PRO A 111 5.16 7.50 -10.92
C PRO A 111 4.67 6.81 -12.19
N SER A 112 4.55 7.55 -13.30
CA SER A 112 4.16 6.98 -14.59
C SER A 112 5.24 6.11 -15.22
N THR A 113 6.48 6.17 -14.72
CA THR A 113 7.64 5.47 -15.27
C THR A 113 7.97 4.16 -14.57
N TYR A 114 7.26 3.83 -13.50
CA TYR A 114 7.41 2.54 -12.82
C TYR A 114 6.05 1.89 -12.57
N TYR A 115 6.08 0.59 -12.36
CA TYR A 115 4.89 -0.20 -12.04
C TYR A 115 4.79 -0.39 -10.54
N PHE A 116 3.69 0.07 -9.93
CA PHE A 116 3.43 -0.12 -8.50
C PHE A 116 1.92 -0.37 -8.34
N ARG A 117 1.55 -1.64 -8.14
CA ARG A 117 0.15 -2.09 -8.09
C ARG A 117 -0.07 -3.03 -6.93
N THR A 118 -1.22 -2.89 -6.29
CA THR A 118 -1.65 -3.70 -5.15
C THR A 118 -3.07 -4.23 -5.36
N ASN A 119 -3.46 -5.21 -4.55
CA ASN A 119 -4.77 -5.84 -4.60
C ASN A 119 -5.43 -5.91 -3.22
N PRO A 120 -5.87 -4.78 -2.65
CA PRO A 120 -6.43 -4.75 -1.31
C PRO A 120 -7.73 -5.55 -1.16
N LEU A 121 -7.82 -6.22 -0.01
CA LEU A 121 -9.04 -6.76 0.56
C LEU A 121 -9.26 -6.15 1.93
N PHE A 122 -10.49 -6.16 2.41
CA PHE A 122 -10.87 -5.48 3.64
C PHE A 122 -11.68 -6.38 4.56
N GLU A 123 -11.57 -6.14 5.87
CA GLU A 123 -12.45 -6.70 6.88
C GLU A 123 -12.99 -5.57 7.75
N ALA A 124 -14.30 -5.49 7.85
CA ALA A 124 -15.01 -4.56 8.70
C ALA A 124 -16.09 -5.29 9.51
N ALA A 125 -16.50 -4.73 10.64
CA ALA A 125 -17.56 -5.32 11.46
C ALA A 125 -18.85 -5.52 10.65
N MET A 126 -19.45 -6.70 10.75
CA MET A 126 -20.66 -7.05 9.99
C MET A 126 -21.87 -6.17 10.35
N ASP A 127 -21.93 -5.69 11.57
CA ASP A 127 -23.01 -4.84 12.10
C ASP A 127 -22.70 -3.34 12.01
N GLY A 128 -21.57 -2.98 11.41
CA GLY A 128 -21.14 -1.60 11.26
C GLY A 128 -21.47 -0.98 9.90
N PRO A 129 -21.29 0.34 9.79
CA PRO A 129 -21.63 1.08 8.58
C PRO A 129 -20.71 0.80 7.37
N TYR A 130 -19.59 0.12 7.60
CA TYR A 130 -18.60 -0.20 6.56
C TYR A 130 -18.58 -1.69 6.18
N ALA A 131 -19.62 -2.45 6.59
CA ALA A 131 -19.73 -3.87 6.28
C ALA A 131 -19.66 -4.18 4.78
N TRP A 132 -20.03 -3.22 3.93
CA TRP A 132 -19.96 -3.35 2.48
C TRP A 132 -18.53 -3.59 1.97
N LEU A 133 -17.50 -3.14 2.70
CA LEU A 133 -16.10 -3.38 2.34
C LEU A 133 -15.71 -4.86 2.37
N ASN A 134 -16.40 -5.68 3.16
CA ASN A 134 -16.13 -7.13 3.23
C ASN A 134 -16.35 -7.85 1.89
N HIS A 135 -17.09 -7.24 0.98
CA HIS A 135 -17.44 -7.82 -0.31
C HIS A 135 -16.71 -7.16 -1.48
N VAL A 136 -15.75 -6.28 -1.20
CA VAL A 136 -15.02 -5.52 -2.21
C VAL A 136 -13.68 -6.19 -2.52
N VAL A 137 -13.43 -6.41 -3.80
CA VAL A 137 -12.09 -6.66 -4.33
C VAL A 137 -11.57 -5.36 -4.93
N ALA A 138 -10.40 -4.94 -4.53
CA ALA A 138 -9.87 -3.66 -4.97
C ALA A 138 -8.51 -3.80 -5.68
N VAL A 139 -8.13 -2.74 -6.39
CA VAL A 139 -6.80 -2.54 -6.94
C VAL A 139 -6.27 -1.20 -6.46
N GLY A 140 -4.98 -1.15 -6.14
CA GLY A 140 -4.29 0.07 -5.75
C GLY A 140 -3.25 0.46 -6.78
N ILE A 141 -3.16 1.76 -7.04
CA ILE A 141 -2.10 2.35 -7.86
C ILE A 141 -1.21 3.15 -6.93
N GLY A 142 0.02 2.67 -6.73
CA GLY A 142 0.95 3.21 -5.77
C GLY A 142 1.93 4.20 -6.35
N ARG A 143 2.44 5.06 -5.47
CA ARG A 143 3.59 5.92 -5.73
C ARG A 143 4.43 6.05 -4.47
N LEU A 144 5.69 6.35 -4.64
CA LEU A 144 6.62 6.62 -3.56
C LEU A 144 6.51 8.08 -3.14
N THR A 145 6.59 8.32 -1.83
CA THR A 145 6.55 9.67 -1.25
C THR A 145 7.72 9.86 -0.28
N ALA A 146 7.99 11.10 0.09
CA ALA A 146 9.04 11.43 1.05
C ALA A 146 8.79 10.82 2.44
N LYS A 147 7.53 10.52 2.78
CA LYS A 147 7.16 9.91 4.06
C LYS A 147 6.93 8.40 3.98
N GLY A 148 6.83 7.85 2.80
CA GLY A 148 6.59 6.44 2.58
C GLY A 148 5.98 6.13 1.24
N VAL A 149 4.68 5.83 1.22
CA VAL A 149 3.94 5.46 0.00
C VAL A 149 2.55 6.09 0.00
N ALA A 150 2.00 6.28 -1.17
CA ALA A 150 0.61 6.67 -1.35
C ALA A 150 -0.07 5.77 -2.38
N TYR A 151 -1.37 5.52 -2.21
CA TYR A 151 -2.16 4.68 -3.10
C TYR A 151 -3.48 5.36 -3.44
N LYS A 152 -3.86 5.28 -4.71
CA LYS A 152 -5.25 5.44 -5.12
C LYS A 152 -5.87 4.06 -5.21
N VAL A 153 -6.96 3.84 -4.48
CA VAL A 153 -7.61 2.52 -4.34
C VAL A 153 -8.96 2.56 -5.03
N TYR A 154 -9.20 1.56 -5.89
CA TYR A 154 -10.40 1.42 -6.70
C TYR A 154 -11.03 0.06 -6.45
N ALA A 155 -12.35 0.04 -6.20
CA ALA A 155 -13.12 -1.20 -6.21
C ALA A 155 -13.31 -1.71 -7.63
N LEU A 156 -13.18 -3.01 -7.82
CA LEU A 156 -13.64 -3.68 -9.05
C LEU A 156 -15.15 -3.89 -8.97
N LYS A 157 -15.85 -3.64 -10.07
CA LYS A 157 -17.32 -3.76 -10.16
C LYS A 157 -17.72 -4.99 -10.97
#